data_3ecab14e6d3695895fd16853f00b2968
#
_entry.id   3ecab14e6d3695895fd16853f00b2968
#
_cell.length_a   1.000
_cell.length_b   1.000
_cell.length_c   1.000
_cell.angle_alpha   90.00
_cell.angle_beta   90.00
_cell.angle_gamma   90.00
#
_symmetry.space_group_name_H-M   'P 1'
#
loop_
_entity.id
_entity.type
_entity.pdbx_description
1 polymer ?
#
loop_
_entity_poly.entity_id
_entity_poly.type
_entity_poly.pdbx_seq_one_letter_code
_entity_poly.pdbx_strand_id
1 'polypeptide(L)'
;METTFAQEIVNQEYKPGNPIYDKWDQFYKIEKTQPENAEKLLLELGEMTPQDIKVWKSLTYLQIRLGKQDAALQSLRKAEALDPADDTLKLQEAYLLNSQKNNKEALVVFKELTQSKDADIAAKATQAVKNLSGGEVKTYFRDVYFAPSYESRYDDVIFPLKARYGKNLDNGRAQVYGFLNLNRDTQSQGGVRPEIIDENALTLGVGANYQPWTSIPVRMYLEVGGSYDLIDQNRDKFRESVVGGVTGYQEWYSQNNCNHSLCFNDYFTDLYGNAATYSREDYNVIGDLRLRTGLNVYKGETGTVQAYMKLHALADSKDEYYNNLFEYGPGISWQPFNYQPIKLRVERLYGNYFKDVPVNTKDHYNNTRVELVFYKDF
;
A
#
# COMPACT_ATOMS: atom_id res chain seq x y z
N MET A 1 11.29 4.78 -54.42
CA MET A 1 10.24 3.94 -55.01
C MET A 1 9.58 3.10 -53.90
N GLU A 2 9.32 3.73 -52.71
CA GLU A 2 8.76 3.07 -51.52
C GLU A 2 7.55 3.80 -50.91
N THR A 3 6.99 4.76 -51.59
CA THR A 3 5.83 5.55 -51.10
C THR A 3 4.48 5.07 -51.68
N THR A 4 4.46 4.00 -52.46
CA THR A 4 3.27 3.58 -53.21
C THR A 4 2.43 2.50 -52.50
N PHE A 5 3.00 1.74 -51.58
CA PHE A 5 2.27 0.61 -50.96
C PHE A 5 1.34 1.04 -49.80
N ALA A 6 1.67 2.06 -49.06
CA ALA A 6 0.83 2.50 -47.91
C ALA A 6 -0.42 3.31 -48.38
N GLN A 7 -0.38 3.93 -49.57
CA GLN A 7 -1.52 4.64 -50.14
C GLN A 7 -2.53 3.74 -50.89
N GLU A 8 -2.11 2.56 -51.35
CA GLU A 8 -3.02 1.67 -52.08
C GLU A 8 -4.03 0.94 -51.18
N ILE A 9 -3.73 0.74 -49.87
CA ILE A 9 -4.64 0.08 -48.95
C ILE A 9 -5.77 0.99 -48.47
N VAL A 10 -5.56 2.32 -48.49
CA VAL A 10 -6.55 3.31 -47.99
C VAL A 10 -7.64 3.61 -49.02
N ASN A 11 -7.44 3.29 -50.29
CA ASN A 11 -8.37 3.61 -51.43
C ASN A 11 -8.98 2.37 -52.09
N GLN A 12 -9.08 1.23 -51.47
CA GLN A 12 -9.90 0.15 -51.98
C GLN A 12 -11.38 0.54 -51.80
N GLU A 13 -12.01 0.91 -52.93
CA GLU A 13 -13.47 1.10 -52.99
C GLU A 13 -14.20 -0.10 -52.36
N TYR A 14 -15.21 0.18 -51.53
CA TYR A 14 -16.10 -0.83 -50.99
C TYR A 14 -16.64 -1.72 -52.10
N LYS A 15 -16.25 -2.98 -52.11
CA LYS A 15 -16.77 -4.01 -53.03
C LYS A 15 -17.65 -4.97 -52.22
N PRO A 16 -18.97 -4.99 -52.44
CA PRO A 16 -19.86 -5.96 -51.84
C PRO A 16 -19.36 -7.39 -52.07
N GLY A 17 -19.32 -8.24 -51.03
CA GLY A 17 -18.83 -9.62 -51.11
C GLY A 17 -17.32 -9.77 -50.89
N ASN A 18 -16.61 -8.73 -50.49
CA ASN A 18 -15.22 -8.86 -50.02
C ASN A 18 -15.25 -9.35 -48.54
N PRO A 19 -14.65 -10.50 -48.23
CA PRO A 19 -14.71 -11.11 -46.88
C PRO A 19 -14.15 -10.21 -45.77
N ILE A 20 -13.21 -9.31 -46.10
CA ILE A 20 -12.64 -8.35 -45.15
C ILE A 20 -13.68 -7.31 -44.74
N TYR A 21 -14.40 -6.73 -45.72
CA TYR A 21 -15.44 -5.75 -45.42
C TYR A 21 -16.63 -6.36 -44.69
N ASP A 22 -17.03 -7.57 -45.08
CA ASP A 22 -18.12 -8.29 -44.40
C ASP A 22 -17.81 -8.58 -42.94
N LYS A 23 -16.54 -8.92 -42.61
CA LYS A 23 -16.10 -9.11 -41.24
C LYS A 23 -16.05 -7.82 -40.45
N TRP A 24 -15.58 -6.69 -41.03
CA TRP A 24 -15.63 -5.39 -40.41
C TRP A 24 -17.06 -4.94 -40.12
N ASP A 25 -17.98 -5.13 -41.05
CA ASP A 25 -19.41 -4.83 -40.84
C ASP A 25 -20.02 -5.65 -39.72
N GLN A 26 -19.71 -6.95 -39.67
CA GLN A 26 -20.11 -7.80 -38.55
C GLN A 26 -19.53 -7.35 -37.24
N PHE A 27 -18.24 -7.04 -37.19
CA PHE A 27 -17.57 -6.48 -36.00
C PHE A 27 -18.31 -5.27 -35.46
N TYR A 28 -18.53 -4.23 -36.25
CA TYR A 28 -19.21 -3.02 -35.81
C TYR A 28 -20.65 -3.23 -35.33
N LYS A 29 -21.36 -4.25 -35.86
CA LYS A 29 -22.70 -4.60 -35.40
C LYS A 29 -22.72 -5.23 -34.02
N ILE A 30 -21.69 -6.02 -33.67
CA ILE A 30 -21.69 -6.83 -32.44
C ILE A 30 -20.71 -6.38 -31.37
N GLU A 31 -19.80 -5.45 -31.65
CA GLU A 31 -18.72 -5.05 -30.73
C GLU A 31 -19.20 -4.59 -29.34
N LYS A 32 -20.41 -4.02 -29.27
CA LYS A 32 -21.00 -3.53 -28.01
C LYS A 32 -21.84 -4.60 -27.31
N THR A 33 -22.47 -5.51 -28.08
CA THR A 33 -23.43 -6.48 -27.54
C THR A 33 -22.83 -7.86 -27.33
N GLN A 34 -21.82 -8.23 -28.10
CA GLN A 34 -21.16 -9.55 -28.08
C GLN A 34 -19.63 -9.38 -28.18
N PRO A 35 -18.97 -8.76 -27.21
CA PRO A 35 -17.56 -8.35 -27.35
C PRO A 35 -16.60 -9.53 -27.50
N GLU A 36 -16.88 -10.70 -26.93
CA GLU A 36 -16.06 -11.91 -27.13
C GLU A 36 -16.15 -12.47 -28.56
N ASN A 37 -17.31 -12.38 -29.19
CA ASN A 37 -17.45 -12.75 -30.59
C ASN A 37 -16.82 -11.73 -31.52
N ALA A 38 -16.90 -10.45 -31.17
CA ALA A 38 -16.22 -9.37 -31.88
C ALA A 38 -14.68 -9.53 -31.83
N GLU A 39 -14.12 -10.00 -30.71
CA GLU A 39 -12.70 -10.33 -30.61
C GLU A 39 -12.26 -11.40 -31.59
N LYS A 40 -13.05 -12.48 -31.73
CA LYS A 40 -12.77 -13.55 -32.72
C LYS A 40 -12.74 -13.03 -34.15
N LEU A 41 -13.69 -12.15 -34.50
CA LEU A 41 -13.69 -11.51 -35.82
C LEU A 41 -12.44 -10.66 -36.07
N LEU A 42 -11.99 -9.92 -35.09
CA LEU A 42 -10.76 -9.14 -35.22
C LEU A 42 -9.49 -10.01 -35.29
N LEU A 43 -9.46 -11.15 -34.59
CA LEU A 43 -8.37 -12.11 -34.72
C LEU A 43 -8.33 -12.72 -36.15
N GLU A 44 -9.47 -13.09 -36.68
CA GLU A 44 -9.56 -13.58 -38.05
C GLU A 44 -9.18 -12.51 -39.09
N LEU A 45 -9.58 -11.23 -38.86
CA LEU A 45 -9.14 -10.11 -39.66
C LEU A 45 -7.62 -9.91 -39.58
N GLY A 46 -7.03 -10.07 -38.39
CA GLY A 46 -5.59 -9.97 -38.22
C GLY A 46 -4.79 -11.05 -38.91
N GLU A 47 -5.36 -12.26 -39.06
CA GLU A 47 -4.77 -13.32 -39.88
C GLU A 47 -4.89 -13.03 -41.38
N MET A 48 -6.02 -12.46 -41.84
CA MET A 48 -6.23 -12.08 -43.22
C MET A 48 -5.48 -10.86 -43.68
N THR A 49 -5.30 -9.87 -42.76
CA THR A 49 -4.66 -8.58 -43.01
C THR A 49 -3.65 -8.22 -41.94
N PRO A 50 -2.54 -8.96 -41.80
CA PRO A 50 -1.58 -8.77 -40.70
C PRO A 50 -0.88 -7.42 -40.72
N GLN A 51 -0.88 -6.72 -41.86
CA GLN A 51 -0.30 -5.38 -42.02
C GLN A 51 -1.30 -4.25 -41.81
N ASP A 52 -2.56 -4.56 -41.51
CA ASP A 52 -3.56 -3.54 -41.21
C ASP A 52 -3.49 -3.14 -39.74
N ILE A 53 -2.83 -2.01 -39.48
CA ILE A 53 -2.69 -1.45 -38.12
C ILE A 53 -4.04 -1.20 -37.44
N LYS A 54 -5.11 -0.90 -38.22
CA LYS A 54 -6.46 -0.67 -37.69
C LYS A 54 -7.00 -1.89 -36.98
N VAL A 55 -6.74 -3.07 -37.52
CA VAL A 55 -7.15 -4.34 -36.87
C VAL A 55 -6.51 -4.49 -35.50
N TRP A 56 -5.19 -4.31 -35.43
CA TRP A 56 -4.45 -4.48 -34.17
C TRP A 56 -4.81 -3.41 -33.14
N LYS A 57 -5.00 -2.14 -33.55
CA LYS A 57 -5.53 -1.07 -32.69
C LYS A 57 -6.92 -1.43 -32.14
N SER A 58 -7.84 -1.85 -33.00
CA SER A 58 -9.21 -2.21 -32.61
C SER A 58 -9.22 -3.42 -31.64
N LEU A 59 -8.39 -4.43 -31.94
CA LEU A 59 -8.24 -5.61 -31.08
C LEU A 59 -7.68 -5.24 -29.69
N THR A 60 -6.68 -4.38 -29.64
CA THR A 60 -6.13 -3.87 -28.40
C THR A 60 -7.20 -3.22 -27.52
N TYR A 61 -7.96 -2.28 -28.05
CA TYR A 61 -9.01 -1.59 -27.30
C TYR A 61 -10.13 -2.54 -26.84
N LEU A 62 -10.50 -3.50 -27.67
CA LEU A 62 -11.50 -4.49 -27.30
C LEU A 62 -11.00 -5.39 -26.18
N GLN A 63 -9.76 -5.87 -26.25
CA GLN A 63 -9.14 -6.72 -25.23
C GLN A 63 -8.94 -5.97 -23.90
N ILE A 64 -8.61 -4.68 -23.93
CA ILE A 64 -8.59 -3.83 -22.71
C ILE A 64 -9.99 -3.79 -22.07
N ARG A 65 -11.02 -3.56 -22.87
CA ARG A 65 -12.42 -3.54 -22.40
C ARG A 65 -12.88 -4.87 -21.83
N LEU A 66 -12.36 -5.99 -22.37
CA LEU A 66 -12.62 -7.35 -21.87
C LEU A 66 -11.74 -7.73 -20.64
N GLY A 67 -10.84 -6.86 -20.19
CA GLY A 67 -9.92 -7.13 -19.08
C GLY A 67 -8.78 -8.09 -19.45
N LYS A 68 -8.58 -8.41 -20.72
CA LYS A 68 -7.55 -9.32 -21.24
C LYS A 68 -6.23 -8.57 -21.47
N GLN A 69 -5.62 -8.10 -20.39
CA GLN A 69 -4.46 -7.18 -20.46
C GLN A 69 -3.25 -7.76 -21.19
N ASP A 70 -2.94 -9.06 -21.01
CA ASP A 70 -1.80 -9.71 -21.68
C ASP A 70 -2.01 -9.82 -23.20
N ALA A 71 -3.21 -10.17 -23.61
CA ALA A 71 -3.58 -10.25 -25.02
C ALA A 71 -3.55 -8.84 -25.64
N ALA A 72 -4.07 -7.83 -24.92
CA ALA A 72 -4.06 -6.44 -25.37
C ALA A 72 -2.63 -5.92 -25.58
N LEU A 73 -1.69 -6.26 -24.70
CA LEU A 73 -0.27 -5.88 -24.85
C LEU A 73 0.36 -6.53 -26.09
N GLN A 74 0.04 -7.80 -26.36
CA GLN A 74 0.51 -8.48 -27.58
C GLN A 74 -0.04 -7.85 -28.86
N SER A 75 -1.34 -7.52 -28.87
CA SER A 75 -1.98 -6.85 -30.02
C SER A 75 -1.42 -5.46 -30.25
N LEU A 76 -1.18 -4.73 -29.15
CA LEU A 76 -0.59 -3.40 -29.19
C LEU A 76 0.82 -3.41 -29.77
N ARG A 77 1.67 -4.34 -29.36
CA ARG A 77 3.04 -4.49 -29.89
C ARG A 77 3.06 -4.82 -31.40
N LYS A 78 2.04 -5.53 -31.89
CA LYS A 78 1.88 -5.71 -33.34
C LYS A 78 1.53 -4.40 -34.05
N ALA A 79 0.67 -3.58 -33.45
CA ALA A 79 0.35 -2.24 -33.98
C ALA A 79 1.58 -1.32 -33.97
N GLU A 80 2.37 -1.33 -32.92
CA GLU A 80 3.61 -0.55 -32.81
C GLU A 80 4.69 -0.99 -33.80
N ALA A 81 4.80 -2.28 -34.07
CA ALA A 81 5.71 -2.79 -35.08
C ALA A 81 5.36 -2.28 -36.50
N LEU A 82 4.08 -1.96 -36.76
CA LEU A 82 3.61 -1.40 -38.02
C LEU A 82 3.77 0.12 -38.10
N ASP A 83 3.71 0.81 -36.96
CA ASP A 83 3.94 2.27 -36.87
C ASP A 83 4.76 2.60 -35.60
N PRO A 84 6.08 2.42 -35.62
CA PRO A 84 6.95 2.69 -34.49
C PRO A 84 7.03 4.17 -34.10
N ALA A 85 6.55 5.07 -34.95
CA ALA A 85 6.60 6.52 -34.70
C ALA A 85 5.31 7.04 -34.02
N ASP A 86 4.29 6.20 -33.84
CA ASP A 86 3.05 6.59 -33.16
C ASP A 86 3.24 6.61 -31.62
N ASP A 87 3.55 7.78 -31.10
CA ASP A 87 3.69 7.99 -29.64
C ASP A 87 2.40 7.69 -28.87
N THR A 88 1.22 7.67 -29.53
CA THR A 88 -0.05 7.30 -28.89
C THR A 88 -0.06 5.81 -28.54
N LEU A 89 0.47 4.95 -29.40
CA LEU A 89 0.59 3.52 -29.14
C LEU A 89 1.55 3.26 -27.99
N LYS A 90 2.73 3.88 -28.01
CA LYS A 90 3.70 3.78 -26.92
C LYS A 90 3.12 4.24 -25.59
N LEU A 91 2.34 5.32 -25.59
CA LEU A 91 1.66 5.79 -24.39
C LEU A 91 0.67 4.74 -23.86
N GLN A 92 -0.02 4.08 -24.76
CA GLN A 92 -0.96 2.99 -24.41
C GLN A 92 -0.21 1.78 -23.87
N GLU A 93 0.98 1.41 -24.43
CA GLU A 93 1.85 0.36 -23.89
C GLU A 93 2.26 0.68 -22.46
N ALA A 94 2.74 1.89 -22.21
CA ALA A 94 3.16 2.31 -20.90
C ALA A 94 2.03 2.22 -19.86
N TYR A 95 0.80 2.60 -20.23
CA TYR A 95 -0.36 2.45 -19.35
C TYR A 95 -0.74 0.99 -19.11
N LEU A 96 -0.68 0.11 -20.12
CA LEU A 96 -0.94 -1.32 -19.96
C LEU A 96 0.11 -1.96 -19.04
N LEU A 97 1.39 -1.69 -19.25
CA LEU A 97 2.47 -2.16 -18.40
C LEU A 97 2.29 -1.71 -16.94
N ASN A 98 1.92 -0.44 -16.74
CA ASN A 98 1.65 0.09 -15.40
C ASN A 98 0.44 -0.60 -14.75
N SER A 99 -0.63 -0.86 -15.49
CA SER A 99 -1.81 -1.58 -14.98
C SER A 99 -1.50 -3.02 -14.56
N GLN A 100 -0.54 -3.66 -15.23
CA GLN A 100 -0.01 -4.98 -14.90
C GLN A 100 1.05 -4.93 -13.76
N LYS A 101 1.27 -3.75 -13.15
CA LYS A 101 2.30 -3.52 -12.12
C LYS A 101 3.75 -3.73 -12.61
N ASN A 102 3.96 -3.77 -13.92
CA ASN A 102 5.28 -3.76 -14.54
C ASN A 102 5.84 -2.34 -14.63
N ASN A 103 5.94 -1.69 -13.48
CA ASN A 103 6.26 -0.26 -13.35
C ASN A 103 7.64 0.11 -13.89
N LYS A 104 8.59 -0.84 -13.89
CA LYS A 104 9.95 -0.59 -14.43
C LYS A 104 9.94 -0.39 -15.93
N GLU A 105 9.29 -1.29 -16.65
CA GLU A 105 9.17 -1.17 -18.13
C GLU A 105 8.30 0.03 -18.49
N ALA A 106 7.15 0.21 -17.81
CA ALA A 106 6.31 1.37 -18.00
C ALA A 106 7.08 2.69 -17.83
N LEU A 107 7.94 2.78 -16.80
CA LEU A 107 8.74 3.98 -16.54
C LEU A 107 9.75 4.26 -17.65
N VAL A 108 10.34 3.23 -18.27
CA VAL A 108 11.25 3.40 -19.43
C VAL A 108 10.49 4.03 -20.59
N VAL A 109 9.33 3.48 -20.95
CA VAL A 109 8.52 4.00 -22.06
C VAL A 109 8.00 5.41 -21.76
N PHE A 110 7.51 5.69 -20.55
CA PHE A 110 7.10 7.04 -20.17
C PHE A 110 8.27 8.04 -20.23
N LYS A 111 9.50 7.66 -19.80
CA LYS A 111 10.68 8.53 -19.91
C LYS A 111 11.00 8.91 -21.36
N GLU A 112 10.90 7.98 -22.30
CA GLU A 112 11.04 8.28 -23.73
C GLU A 112 9.98 9.27 -24.20
N LEU A 113 8.72 9.05 -23.82
CA LEU A 113 7.60 9.90 -24.23
C LEU A 113 7.61 11.30 -23.62
N THR A 114 8.42 11.58 -22.60
CA THR A 114 8.61 12.99 -22.14
C THR A 114 9.23 13.89 -23.21
N GLN A 115 9.86 13.30 -24.23
CA GLN A 115 10.47 13.99 -25.37
C GLN A 115 9.58 13.95 -26.62
N SER A 116 8.33 13.50 -26.50
CA SER A 116 7.38 13.49 -27.61
C SER A 116 7.17 14.89 -28.19
N LYS A 117 7.01 14.94 -29.52
CA LYS A 117 6.66 16.19 -30.23
C LYS A 117 5.21 16.60 -29.93
N ASP A 118 4.38 15.67 -29.52
CA ASP A 118 3.01 15.95 -29.05
C ASP A 118 3.08 16.42 -27.58
N ALA A 119 2.74 17.70 -27.38
CA ALA A 119 2.81 18.32 -26.05
C ALA A 119 1.87 17.67 -25.02
N ASP A 120 0.72 17.11 -25.44
CA ASP A 120 -0.22 16.45 -24.54
C ASP A 120 0.33 15.09 -24.11
N ILE A 121 0.93 14.33 -25.03
CA ILE A 121 1.61 13.07 -24.74
C ILE A 121 2.80 13.32 -23.80
N ALA A 122 3.64 14.31 -24.11
CA ALA A 122 4.80 14.67 -23.27
C ALA A 122 4.37 15.07 -21.84
N ALA A 123 3.28 15.83 -21.69
CA ALA A 123 2.75 16.23 -20.39
C ALA A 123 2.22 15.03 -19.60
N LYS A 124 1.44 14.14 -20.24
CA LYS A 124 0.94 12.89 -19.63
C LYS A 124 2.08 11.98 -19.21
N ALA A 125 3.08 11.80 -20.04
CA ALA A 125 4.27 11.00 -19.76
C ALA A 125 5.07 11.59 -18.58
N THR A 126 5.28 12.92 -18.57
CA THR A 126 5.98 13.61 -17.47
C THR A 126 5.25 13.41 -16.14
N GLN A 127 3.93 13.52 -16.13
CA GLN A 127 3.14 13.27 -14.92
C GLN A 127 3.22 11.82 -14.49
N ALA A 128 3.16 10.87 -15.44
CA ALA A 128 3.30 9.43 -15.15
C ALA A 128 4.70 9.10 -14.62
N VAL A 129 5.76 9.66 -15.21
CA VAL A 129 7.14 9.55 -14.70
C VAL A 129 7.24 10.08 -13.28
N LYS A 130 6.67 11.24 -12.98
CA LYS A 130 6.66 11.80 -11.63
C LYS A 130 5.97 10.87 -10.64
N ASN A 131 4.84 10.30 -11.02
CA ASN A 131 4.06 9.38 -10.19
C ASN A 131 4.81 8.05 -9.97
N LEU A 132 5.40 7.50 -11.03
CA LEU A 132 6.12 6.22 -11.00
C LEU A 132 7.53 6.35 -10.43
N SER A 133 8.23 7.47 -10.64
CA SER A 133 9.55 7.72 -10.04
C SER A 133 9.47 7.91 -8.53
N GLY A 134 8.32 8.38 -8.03
CA GLY A 134 8.01 8.30 -6.60
C GLY A 134 7.79 6.84 -6.13
N GLY A 135 7.61 5.89 -7.06
CA GLY A 135 7.43 4.46 -6.84
C GLY A 135 8.58 3.57 -7.32
N GLU A 136 9.69 4.12 -7.82
CA GLU A 136 10.92 3.33 -7.97
C GLU A 136 11.34 2.85 -6.59
N VAL A 137 11.25 1.54 -6.38
CA VAL A 137 11.67 0.94 -5.11
C VAL A 137 13.16 1.25 -4.95
N LYS A 138 13.45 2.18 -4.04
CA LYS A 138 14.83 2.52 -3.70
C LYS A 138 15.58 1.23 -3.37
N THR A 139 16.81 1.08 -3.85
CA THR A 139 17.63 -0.11 -3.52
C THR A 139 17.83 -0.22 -2.02
N TYR A 140 18.00 0.91 -1.35
CA TYR A 140 18.11 0.99 0.10
C TYR A 140 16.93 1.76 0.66
N PHE A 141 16.49 1.40 1.86
CA PHE A 141 15.51 2.13 2.63
C PHE A 141 16.02 2.46 4.02
N ARG A 142 15.48 3.48 4.60
CA ARG A 142 15.65 3.84 5.99
C ARG A 142 14.34 4.43 6.48
N ASP A 143 13.87 3.94 7.60
CA ASP A 143 12.68 4.48 8.24
C ASP A 143 12.85 4.64 9.74
N VAL A 144 12.07 5.56 10.27
CA VAL A 144 11.98 5.82 11.70
C VAL A 144 10.51 5.95 12.06
N TYR A 145 10.10 5.18 13.04
CA TYR A 145 8.81 5.26 13.72
C TYR A 145 9.05 5.67 15.16
N PHE A 146 8.39 6.73 15.62
CA PHE A 146 8.41 7.18 16.99
C PHE A 146 7.02 7.67 17.37
N ALA A 147 6.41 7.08 18.41
CA ALA A 147 5.02 7.35 18.75
C ALA A 147 4.81 7.42 20.27
N PRO A 148 5.40 8.42 20.97
CA PRO A 148 5.14 8.59 22.37
C PRO A 148 3.66 8.82 22.65
N SER A 149 3.14 8.15 23.66
CA SER A 149 1.75 8.26 24.06
C SER A 149 1.60 8.38 25.58
N TYR A 150 0.77 9.32 26.02
CA TYR A 150 0.26 9.35 27.37
C TYR A 150 -0.99 8.48 27.49
N GLU A 151 -1.01 7.62 28.50
CA GLU A 151 -2.10 6.68 28.80
C GLU A 151 -2.70 7.01 30.18
N SER A 152 -3.87 7.63 30.23
CA SER A 152 -4.47 8.05 31.50
C SER A 152 -4.82 6.90 32.45
N ARG A 153 -5.01 5.67 31.94
CA ARG A 153 -5.28 4.48 32.76
C ARG A 153 -4.08 4.08 33.63
N TYR A 154 -2.89 4.45 33.21
CA TYR A 154 -1.63 4.17 33.92
C TYR A 154 -1.00 5.44 34.50
N ASP A 155 -1.53 6.61 34.13
CA ASP A 155 -0.91 7.93 34.39
C ASP A 155 0.55 7.98 33.93
N ASP A 156 0.79 7.46 32.71
CA ASP A 156 2.15 7.19 32.23
C ASP A 156 2.35 7.62 30.78
N VAL A 157 3.61 7.86 30.42
CA VAL A 157 4.05 8.13 29.05
C VAL A 157 4.91 6.97 28.55
N ILE A 158 4.51 6.38 27.44
CA ILE A 158 5.20 5.27 26.78
C ILE A 158 5.91 5.80 25.52
N PHE A 159 7.18 5.44 25.35
CA PHE A 159 8.05 5.87 24.25
C PHE A 159 8.47 4.69 23.37
N PRO A 160 7.67 4.29 22.36
CA PRO A 160 8.12 3.34 21.35
C PRO A 160 8.91 4.06 20.26
N LEU A 161 10.11 3.58 19.96
CA LEU A 161 10.95 4.03 18.86
C LEU A 161 11.45 2.80 18.09
N LYS A 162 11.25 2.77 16.78
CA LYS A 162 11.86 1.78 15.88
C LYS A 162 12.54 2.50 14.73
N ALA A 163 13.81 2.19 14.48
CA ALA A 163 14.56 2.65 13.33
C ALA A 163 15.09 1.46 12.55
N ARG A 164 15.00 1.52 11.21
CA ARG A 164 15.51 0.48 10.32
C ARG A 164 16.33 1.08 9.20
N TYR A 165 17.38 0.38 8.81
CA TYR A 165 18.15 0.65 7.62
C TYR A 165 18.44 -0.65 6.90
N GLY A 166 18.15 -0.71 5.61
CA GLY A 166 18.29 -1.95 4.88
C GLY A 166 18.18 -1.83 3.37
N LYS A 167 18.11 -2.98 2.74
CA LYS A 167 18.03 -3.13 1.29
C LYS A 167 16.69 -3.73 0.88
N ASN A 168 16.09 -3.13 -0.14
CA ASN A 168 14.94 -3.68 -0.83
C ASN A 168 15.41 -4.72 -1.85
N LEU A 169 14.76 -5.86 -1.87
CA LEU A 169 14.96 -6.98 -2.78
C LEU A 169 13.63 -7.29 -3.46
N ASP A 170 13.67 -7.98 -4.60
CA ASP A 170 12.47 -8.43 -5.31
C ASP A 170 11.42 -7.30 -5.48
N ASN A 171 11.85 -6.17 -6.03
CA ASN A 171 11.00 -4.98 -6.23
C ASN A 171 10.29 -4.50 -4.95
N GLY A 172 10.94 -4.60 -3.79
CA GLY A 172 10.39 -4.18 -2.50
C GLY A 172 9.48 -5.22 -1.82
N ARG A 173 9.28 -6.38 -2.44
CA ARG A 173 8.55 -7.49 -1.81
C ARG A 173 9.33 -8.10 -0.66
N ALA A 174 10.66 -8.17 -0.77
CA ALA A 174 11.54 -8.62 0.28
C ALA A 174 12.43 -7.47 0.77
N GLN A 175 12.76 -7.48 2.05
CA GLN A 175 13.67 -6.52 2.67
C GLN A 175 14.59 -7.27 3.63
N VAL A 176 15.87 -6.85 3.69
CA VAL A 176 16.82 -7.24 4.75
C VAL A 176 17.35 -5.97 5.38
N TYR A 177 17.43 -5.92 6.71
CA TYR A 177 17.74 -4.69 7.44
C TYR A 177 18.40 -4.91 8.77
N GLY A 178 19.16 -3.92 9.23
CA GLY A 178 19.47 -3.74 10.62
C GLY A 178 18.37 -2.91 11.29
N PHE A 179 18.11 -3.16 12.56
CA PHE A 179 17.12 -2.40 13.33
C PHE A 179 17.59 -2.04 14.72
N LEU A 180 17.01 -0.95 15.21
CA LEU A 180 17.02 -0.52 16.61
C LEU A 180 15.55 -0.42 17.04
N ASN A 181 15.22 -1.03 18.17
CA ASN A 181 13.92 -0.89 18.83
C ASN A 181 14.14 -0.46 20.28
N LEU A 182 13.51 0.63 20.67
CA LEU A 182 13.52 1.15 22.04
C LEU A 182 12.09 1.25 22.53
N ASN A 183 11.79 0.59 23.62
CA ASN A 183 10.56 0.80 24.38
C ASN A 183 10.93 1.26 25.78
N ARG A 184 10.26 2.29 26.26
CA ARG A 184 10.43 2.80 27.63
C ARG A 184 9.14 3.49 28.06
N ASP A 185 8.73 3.26 29.30
CA ASP A 185 7.72 4.08 29.96
C ASP A 185 8.35 4.91 31.08
N THR A 186 7.61 5.87 31.65
CA THR A 186 8.13 6.79 32.67
C THR A 186 7.90 6.29 34.09
N GLN A 187 6.97 5.39 34.32
CA GLN A 187 6.54 4.96 35.66
C GLN A 187 7.18 3.64 36.11
N SER A 188 7.54 2.74 35.19
CA SER A 188 8.15 1.46 35.56
C SER A 188 9.51 1.67 36.24
N GLN A 189 9.60 1.14 37.47
CA GLN A 189 10.82 1.11 38.25
C GLN A 189 11.19 -0.36 38.49
N GLY A 190 12.44 -0.70 38.25
CA GLY A 190 12.93 -2.06 38.40
C GLY A 190 12.58 -2.68 39.76
N GLY A 191 12.10 -3.91 39.73
CA GLY A 191 11.76 -4.67 40.92
C GLY A 191 10.48 -4.27 41.64
N VAL A 192 9.73 -3.29 41.15
CA VAL A 192 8.46 -2.81 41.72
C VAL A 192 7.31 -3.03 40.73
N ARG A 193 6.27 -3.72 41.14
CA ARG A 193 5.04 -3.88 40.35
C ARG A 193 3.98 -2.86 40.75
N PRO A 194 3.07 -2.44 39.87
CA PRO A 194 2.89 -2.94 38.50
C PRO A 194 3.88 -2.32 37.51
N GLU A 195 4.44 -3.15 36.67
CA GLU A 195 5.13 -2.70 35.46
C GLU A 195 4.07 -2.37 34.42
N ILE A 196 4.20 -1.22 33.76
CA ILE A 196 3.21 -0.73 32.80
C ILE A 196 3.42 -1.35 31.42
N ILE A 197 4.70 -1.48 31.02
CA ILE A 197 5.12 -2.32 29.92
C ILE A 197 6.24 -3.25 30.40
N ASP A 198 6.13 -4.52 30.09
CA ASP A 198 7.12 -5.51 30.47
C ASP A 198 8.46 -5.30 29.73
N GLU A 199 8.41 -4.74 28.52
CA GLU A 199 9.58 -4.48 27.69
C GLU A 199 10.10 -3.04 27.81
N ASN A 200 10.69 -2.67 28.92
CA ASN A 200 11.53 -1.47 29.03
C ASN A 200 12.94 -1.81 28.54
N ALA A 201 13.14 -1.86 27.22
CA ALA A 201 14.35 -2.42 26.65
C ALA A 201 14.82 -1.68 25.39
N LEU A 202 16.13 -1.75 25.16
CA LEU A 202 16.78 -1.41 23.89
C LEU A 202 17.18 -2.71 23.19
N THR A 203 16.62 -2.94 21.99
CA THR A 203 16.93 -4.11 21.17
C THR A 203 17.63 -3.69 19.88
N LEU A 204 18.72 -4.35 19.57
CA LEU A 204 19.50 -4.18 18.33
C LEU A 204 19.60 -5.51 17.62
N GLY A 205 19.46 -5.50 16.29
CA GLY A 205 19.51 -6.74 15.54
C GLY A 205 19.43 -6.57 14.04
N VAL A 206 19.22 -7.71 13.39
CA VAL A 206 18.99 -7.81 11.96
C VAL A 206 17.64 -8.47 11.71
N GLY A 207 17.01 -8.10 10.60
CA GLY A 207 15.72 -8.63 10.25
C GLY A 207 15.56 -8.81 8.76
N ALA A 208 14.58 -9.62 8.42
CA ALA A 208 14.09 -9.77 7.06
C ALA A 208 12.56 -9.74 7.04
N ASN A 209 11.99 -9.23 5.98
CA ASN A 209 10.57 -9.38 5.73
C ASN A 209 10.28 -9.74 4.27
N TYR A 210 9.12 -10.33 4.05
CA TYR A 210 8.66 -10.75 2.73
C TYR A 210 7.15 -10.54 2.61
N GLN A 211 6.72 -9.98 1.47
CA GLN A 211 5.32 -9.82 1.09
C GLN A 211 4.95 -10.89 0.06
N PRO A 212 4.26 -11.98 0.47
CA PRO A 212 3.96 -13.09 -0.46
C PRO A 212 3.00 -12.69 -1.58
N TRP A 213 2.04 -11.82 -1.28
CA TRP A 213 0.99 -11.41 -2.23
C TRP A 213 1.13 -9.93 -2.57
N THR A 214 1.18 -9.59 -3.84
CA THR A 214 1.26 -8.19 -4.29
C THR A 214 -0.05 -7.41 -4.09
N SER A 215 -1.17 -8.12 -4.07
CA SER A 215 -2.51 -7.54 -3.90
C SER A 215 -2.93 -7.31 -2.45
N ILE A 216 -2.23 -7.94 -1.50
CA ILE A 216 -2.55 -7.87 -0.07
C ILE A 216 -1.35 -7.26 0.66
N PRO A 217 -1.51 -6.17 1.43
CA PRO A 217 -0.41 -5.50 2.12
C PRO A 217 -0.03 -6.23 3.42
N VAL A 218 0.21 -7.54 3.30
CA VAL A 218 0.61 -8.40 4.42
C VAL A 218 2.06 -8.83 4.23
N ARG A 219 2.89 -8.63 5.25
CA ARG A 219 4.29 -9.01 5.31
C ARG A 219 4.54 -10.00 6.41
N MET A 220 5.26 -11.06 6.12
CA MET A 220 5.88 -11.95 7.10
C MET A 220 7.25 -11.36 7.46
N TYR A 221 7.65 -11.46 8.73
CA TYR A 221 8.96 -10.95 9.15
C TYR A 221 9.60 -11.85 10.21
N LEU A 222 10.94 -11.76 10.25
CA LEU A 222 11.77 -12.37 11.29
C LEU A 222 12.84 -11.35 11.69
N GLU A 223 12.97 -11.10 12.99
CA GLU A 223 13.98 -10.23 13.58
C GLU A 223 14.77 -11.02 14.64
N VAL A 224 16.10 -10.93 14.57
CA VAL A 224 17.02 -11.61 15.52
C VAL A 224 18.02 -10.58 16.02
N GLY A 225 18.24 -10.56 17.34
CA GLY A 225 19.14 -9.59 17.94
C GLY A 225 19.39 -9.81 19.42
N GLY A 226 19.91 -8.79 20.06
CA GLY A 226 20.08 -8.73 21.51
C GLY A 226 19.26 -7.59 22.11
N SER A 227 18.64 -7.86 23.22
CA SER A 227 17.85 -6.90 24.00
C SER A 227 18.52 -6.60 25.33
N TYR A 228 18.62 -5.33 25.67
CA TYR A 228 19.15 -4.86 26.94
C TYR A 228 18.05 -4.20 27.76
N ASP A 229 17.75 -4.75 28.93
CA ASP A 229 16.75 -4.21 29.86
C ASP A 229 17.23 -2.88 30.45
N LEU A 230 16.44 -1.83 30.31
CA LEU A 230 16.75 -0.48 30.78
C LEU A 230 16.40 -0.27 32.25
N ILE A 231 15.64 -1.18 32.81
CA ILE A 231 15.30 -1.25 34.23
C ILE A 231 15.75 -2.60 34.81
N ASP A 232 15.86 -2.67 36.12
CA ASP A 232 16.21 -3.91 36.81
C ASP A 232 14.94 -4.75 37.03
N GLN A 233 14.87 -5.95 36.43
CA GLN A 233 13.71 -6.83 36.50
C GLN A 233 14.03 -8.18 37.19
N ASN A 234 15.11 -8.26 38.00
CA ASN A 234 15.59 -9.49 38.65
C ASN A 234 15.85 -10.63 37.64
N ARG A 235 16.31 -10.27 36.44
CA ARG A 235 16.69 -11.19 35.36
C ARG A 235 17.95 -10.67 34.68
N ASP A 236 18.56 -11.49 33.82
CA ASP A 236 19.71 -11.03 33.01
C ASP A 236 19.35 -9.81 32.19
N LYS A 237 20.10 -8.73 32.34
CA LYS A 237 19.86 -7.48 31.60
C LYS A 237 20.01 -7.63 30.11
N PHE A 238 20.85 -8.54 29.66
CA PHE A 238 21.04 -8.84 28.24
C PHE A 238 20.39 -10.17 27.92
N ARG A 239 19.48 -10.17 26.94
CA ARG A 239 18.76 -11.35 26.50
C ARG A 239 18.76 -11.47 24.99
N GLU A 240 18.84 -12.68 24.47
CA GLU A 240 18.60 -12.95 23.06
C GLU A 240 17.15 -12.59 22.69
N SER A 241 16.98 -11.99 21.53
CA SER A 241 15.68 -11.58 21.02
C SER A 241 15.44 -12.21 19.64
N VAL A 242 14.45 -13.06 19.56
CA VAL A 242 13.92 -13.57 18.30
C VAL A 242 12.44 -13.23 18.24
N VAL A 243 12.04 -12.51 17.19
CA VAL A 243 10.65 -12.13 16.94
C VAL A 243 10.29 -12.54 15.53
N GLY A 244 9.25 -13.34 15.38
CA GLY A 244 8.71 -13.75 14.08
C GLY A 244 7.23 -13.50 14.00
N GLY A 245 6.74 -12.99 12.87
CA GLY A 245 5.34 -12.66 12.78
C GLY A 245 4.85 -12.26 11.40
N VAL A 246 3.60 -11.84 11.39
CA VAL A 246 2.89 -11.33 10.22
C VAL A 246 2.30 -9.99 10.56
N THR A 247 2.49 -9.00 9.69
CA THR A 247 1.93 -7.66 9.87
C THR A 247 1.31 -7.14 8.58
N GLY A 248 0.28 -6.33 8.71
CA GLY A 248 -0.38 -5.70 7.57
C GLY A 248 -0.97 -4.35 7.94
N TYR A 249 -1.01 -3.47 6.96
CA TYR A 249 -1.65 -2.16 7.08
C TYR A 249 -2.31 -1.77 5.76
N GLN A 250 -3.54 -1.30 5.83
CA GLN A 250 -4.28 -0.84 4.66
C GLN A 250 -5.11 0.38 5.02
N GLU A 251 -5.10 1.37 4.14
CA GLU A 251 -5.97 2.53 4.20
C GLU A 251 -6.92 2.57 3.00
N TRP A 252 -8.14 3.03 3.25
CA TRP A 252 -9.15 3.30 2.23
C TRP A 252 -9.68 4.72 2.43
N TYR A 253 -9.78 5.45 1.34
CA TYR A 253 -10.32 6.83 1.32
C TYR A 253 -11.46 6.93 0.33
N SER A 254 -12.46 7.74 0.67
CA SER A 254 -13.42 8.18 -0.34
C SER A 254 -12.73 9.15 -1.31
N GLN A 255 -13.14 9.12 -2.59
CA GLN A 255 -12.56 9.99 -3.62
C GLN A 255 -13.16 11.41 -3.62
N ASN A 256 -13.85 11.81 -2.56
CA ASN A 256 -14.47 13.11 -2.46
C ASN A 256 -13.42 14.19 -2.15
N ASN A 257 -13.29 15.15 -3.05
CA ASN A 257 -12.38 16.27 -2.87
C ASN A 257 -13.04 17.34 -1.99
N CYS A 258 -12.62 17.42 -0.74
CA CYS A 258 -12.94 18.53 0.14
C CYS A 258 -11.80 19.55 0.06
N ASN A 259 -11.99 20.61 -0.70
CA ASN A 259 -11.04 21.70 -0.80
C ASN A 259 -11.37 22.80 0.20
N HIS A 260 -10.49 22.99 1.20
CA HIS A 260 -10.46 24.14 2.13
C HIS A 260 -11.70 24.42 3.00
N SER A 261 -12.57 23.43 3.22
CA SER A 261 -13.77 23.61 4.05
C SER A 261 -14.03 22.42 4.98
N LEU A 262 -14.94 22.58 5.92
CA LEU A 262 -15.48 21.48 6.71
C LEU A 262 -16.14 20.48 5.78
N CYS A 263 -15.79 19.21 5.94
CA CYS A 263 -16.23 18.14 5.08
C CYS A 263 -16.89 17.02 5.88
N PHE A 264 -18.09 16.60 5.46
CA PHE A 264 -18.84 15.52 6.09
C PHE A 264 -19.09 14.33 5.18
N ASN A 265 -18.48 14.31 3.98
CA ASN A 265 -18.60 13.23 3.00
C ASN A 265 -17.25 12.65 2.54
N ASP A 266 -16.15 13.03 3.19
CA ASP A 266 -14.82 12.49 2.93
C ASP A 266 -14.48 11.45 4.00
N TYR A 267 -14.78 10.17 3.69
CA TYR A 267 -14.59 9.05 4.60
C TYR A 267 -13.18 8.46 4.48
N PHE A 268 -12.68 8.00 5.60
CA PHE A 268 -11.49 7.14 5.63
C PHE A 268 -11.73 5.92 6.52
N THR A 269 -10.98 4.87 6.23
CA THR A 269 -10.87 3.68 7.08
C THR A 269 -9.43 3.22 7.02
N ASP A 270 -8.82 2.90 8.15
CA ASP A 270 -7.54 2.21 8.20
C ASP A 270 -7.62 0.96 9.07
N LEU A 271 -6.93 -0.06 8.65
CA LEU A 271 -6.82 -1.35 9.32
C LEU A 271 -5.34 -1.70 9.50
N TYR A 272 -4.95 -1.95 10.72
CA TYR A 272 -3.66 -2.52 11.09
C TYR A 272 -3.86 -3.86 11.74
N GLY A 273 -3.03 -4.83 11.37
CA GLY A 273 -2.97 -6.13 12.04
C GLY A 273 -1.52 -6.57 12.21
N ASN A 274 -1.24 -7.18 13.35
CA ASN A 274 0.04 -7.83 13.63
C ASN A 274 -0.23 -9.09 14.47
N ALA A 275 0.47 -10.17 14.16
CA ALA A 275 0.53 -11.37 15.01
C ALA A 275 1.97 -11.86 15.02
N ALA A 276 2.56 -11.94 16.21
CA ALA A 276 3.98 -12.29 16.35
C ALA A 276 4.26 -13.10 17.60
N THR A 277 5.31 -13.92 17.52
CA THR A 277 5.87 -14.63 18.67
C THR A 277 7.14 -13.93 19.14
N TYR A 278 7.34 -13.90 20.47
CA TYR A 278 8.44 -13.19 21.12
C TYR A 278 9.21 -14.15 22.01
N SER A 279 10.48 -14.46 21.67
CA SER A 279 11.31 -15.37 22.48
C SER A 279 11.53 -14.87 23.90
N ARG A 280 11.57 -13.54 24.09
CA ARG A 280 11.77 -12.91 25.39
C ARG A 280 10.58 -13.03 26.33
N GLU A 281 9.41 -13.38 25.78
CA GLU A 281 8.16 -13.63 26.49
C GLU A 281 7.79 -15.13 26.39
N ASP A 282 8.80 -16.01 26.51
CA ASP A 282 8.63 -17.45 26.39
C ASP A 282 7.83 -17.90 25.17
N TYR A 283 8.11 -17.30 24.03
CA TYR A 283 7.42 -17.55 22.77
C TYR A 283 5.92 -17.25 22.80
N ASN A 284 5.50 -16.30 23.66
CA ASN A 284 4.13 -15.82 23.63
C ASN A 284 3.77 -15.31 22.24
N VAL A 285 2.62 -15.71 21.71
CA VAL A 285 2.08 -15.21 20.44
C VAL A 285 1.07 -14.13 20.76
N ILE A 286 1.35 -12.91 20.33
CA ILE A 286 0.50 -11.74 20.57
C ILE A 286 -0.10 -11.27 19.25
N GLY A 287 -1.43 -11.19 19.20
CA GLY A 287 -2.22 -10.66 18.10
C GLY A 287 -2.75 -9.28 18.44
N ASP A 288 -2.54 -8.29 17.54
CA ASP A 288 -2.97 -6.91 17.67
C ASP A 288 -3.74 -6.50 16.41
N LEU A 289 -5.02 -6.12 16.55
CA LEU A 289 -5.87 -5.69 15.46
C LEU A 289 -6.49 -4.32 15.77
N ARG A 290 -6.27 -3.34 14.91
CA ARG A 290 -6.75 -1.97 15.09
C ARG A 290 -7.49 -1.51 13.85
N LEU A 291 -8.71 -1.05 14.02
CA LEU A 291 -9.54 -0.44 12.99
C LEU A 291 -9.87 1.01 13.41
N ARG A 292 -9.66 1.95 12.50
CA ARG A 292 -10.18 3.32 12.63
C ARG A 292 -11.02 3.63 11.41
N THR A 293 -12.21 4.16 11.63
CA THR A 293 -13.10 4.59 10.56
C THR A 293 -13.78 5.90 10.93
N GLY A 294 -13.85 6.83 10.00
CA GLY A 294 -14.37 8.16 10.27
C GLY A 294 -14.34 9.10 9.08
N LEU A 295 -14.24 10.37 9.37
CA LEU A 295 -14.32 11.47 8.43
C LEU A 295 -13.03 12.31 8.46
N ASN A 296 -12.58 12.75 7.30
CA ASN A 296 -11.67 13.88 7.19
C ASN A 296 -12.50 15.16 7.31
N VAL A 297 -12.64 15.66 8.53
CA VAL A 297 -13.51 16.83 8.82
C VAL A 297 -12.93 18.15 8.31
N TYR A 298 -11.63 18.17 8.04
CA TYR A 298 -10.94 19.30 7.43
C TYR A 298 -9.72 18.80 6.63
N LYS A 299 -9.56 19.36 5.43
CA LYS A 299 -8.34 19.25 4.60
C LYS A 299 -8.01 20.62 4.04
N GLY A 300 -6.82 21.11 4.31
CA GLY A 300 -6.36 22.41 3.86
C GLY A 300 -4.85 22.56 3.95
N GLU A 301 -4.35 23.77 3.68
CA GLU A 301 -2.91 24.08 3.71
C GLU A 301 -2.30 23.88 5.10
N THR A 302 -3.07 24.11 6.16
CA THR A 302 -2.63 23.95 7.56
C THR A 302 -2.64 22.51 8.03
N GLY A 303 -3.08 21.56 7.18
CA GLY A 303 -3.07 20.14 7.47
C GLY A 303 -4.42 19.46 7.32
N THR A 304 -4.52 18.25 7.86
CA THR A 304 -5.72 17.41 7.84
C THR A 304 -6.16 17.11 9.26
N VAL A 305 -7.48 17.27 9.52
CA VAL A 305 -8.11 16.87 10.78
C VAL A 305 -9.08 15.74 10.49
N GLN A 306 -8.99 14.68 11.29
CA GLN A 306 -9.84 13.48 11.20
C GLN A 306 -10.61 13.30 12.51
N ALA A 307 -11.90 12.97 12.42
CA ALA A 307 -12.70 12.49 13.54
C ALA A 307 -13.11 11.04 13.24
N TYR A 308 -12.93 10.12 14.19
CA TYR A 308 -13.11 8.69 13.94
C TYR A 308 -13.58 7.92 15.17
N MET A 309 -14.06 6.71 14.92
CA MET A 309 -14.18 5.65 15.91
C MET A 309 -13.01 4.69 15.74
N LYS A 310 -12.42 4.28 16.87
CA LYS A 310 -11.40 3.25 16.95
C LYS A 310 -11.97 1.99 17.56
N LEU A 311 -11.61 0.87 16.99
CA LEU A 311 -11.74 -0.47 17.57
C LEU A 311 -10.33 -1.08 17.67
N HIS A 312 -10.02 -1.69 18.80
CA HIS A 312 -8.74 -2.33 19.04
C HIS A 312 -8.95 -3.62 19.80
N ALA A 313 -8.44 -4.71 19.27
CA ALA A 313 -8.43 -6.02 19.93
C ALA A 313 -6.99 -6.49 20.08
N LEU A 314 -6.65 -6.91 21.28
CA LEU A 314 -5.38 -7.53 21.64
C LEU A 314 -5.67 -8.90 22.23
N ALA A 315 -4.93 -9.93 21.83
CA ALA A 315 -5.05 -11.27 22.39
C ALA A 315 -3.69 -11.97 22.36
N ASP A 316 -3.44 -12.82 23.36
CA ASP A 316 -2.21 -13.60 23.41
C ASP A 316 -2.46 -15.09 23.71
N SER A 317 -1.41 -15.90 23.51
CA SER A 317 -1.47 -17.35 23.70
C SER A 317 -1.19 -17.80 25.14
N LYS A 318 -0.80 -16.87 26.03
CA LYS A 318 -0.47 -17.16 27.44
C LYS A 318 -1.51 -16.67 28.42
N ASP A 319 -2.64 -16.19 27.92
CA ASP A 319 -3.76 -15.74 28.74
C ASP A 319 -3.43 -14.58 29.70
N GLU A 320 -2.41 -13.78 29.36
CA GLU A 320 -2.06 -12.60 30.14
C GLU A 320 -3.16 -11.55 30.03
N TYR A 321 -3.83 -11.23 31.15
CA TYR A 321 -5.05 -10.41 31.10
C TYR A 321 -4.83 -9.06 30.38
N TYR A 322 -3.66 -8.43 30.56
CA TYR A 322 -3.31 -7.14 29.95
C TYR A 322 -3.06 -7.21 28.44
N ASN A 323 -2.85 -8.41 27.88
CA ASN A 323 -2.76 -8.68 26.46
C ASN A 323 -4.06 -9.25 25.88
N ASN A 324 -5.11 -9.41 26.68
CA ASN A 324 -6.39 -9.97 26.25
C ASN A 324 -7.51 -8.97 26.50
N LEU A 325 -7.66 -8.02 25.58
CA LEU A 325 -8.56 -6.88 25.74
C LEU A 325 -9.21 -6.44 24.45
N PHE A 326 -10.33 -5.72 24.60
CA PHE A 326 -10.97 -4.99 23.53
C PHE A 326 -11.20 -3.54 23.95
N GLU A 327 -10.71 -2.60 23.15
CA GLU A 327 -10.92 -1.17 23.34
C GLU A 327 -11.75 -0.59 22.19
N TYR A 328 -12.62 0.35 22.50
CA TYR A 328 -13.35 1.13 21.50
C TYR A 328 -13.57 2.55 21.99
N GLY A 329 -13.71 3.47 21.05
CA GLY A 329 -14.04 4.85 21.42
C GLY A 329 -13.73 5.87 20.34
N PRO A 330 -14.19 7.10 20.54
CA PRO A 330 -13.94 8.21 19.62
C PRO A 330 -12.50 8.73 19.72
N GLY A 331 -12.04 9.24 18.58
CA GLY A 331 -10.74 9.90 18.47
C GLY A 331 -10.75 11.06 17.49
N ILE A 332 -9.83 11.96 17.69
CA ILE A 332 -9.52 13.03 16.76
C ILE A 332 -8.01 12.95 16.46
N SER A 333 -7.65 13.13 15.20
CA SER A 333 -6.26 13.32 14.83
C SER A 333 -6.07 14.59 14.02
N TRP A 334 -4.92 15.18 14.18
CA TRP A 334 -4.48 16.33 13.41
C TRP A 334 -3.08 16.07 12.85
N GLN A 335 -2.95 16.16 11.54
CA GLN A 335 -1.67 16.15 10.84
C GLN A 335 -1.38 17.56 10.38
N PRO A 336 -0.51 18.31 11.08
CA PRO A 336 -0.15 19.65 10.68
C PRO A 336 0.67 19.58 9.40
N PHE A 337 0.35 20.46 8.45
CA PHE A 337 1.08 20.55 7.20
C PHE A 337 1.24 19.18 6.51
N ASN A 338 0.44 18.88 5.50
CA ASN A 338 0.36 17.56 4.84
C ASN A 338 1.70 16.95 4.37
N TYR A 339 2.78 17.69 4.36
CA TYR A 339 4.15 17.23 4.06
C TYR A 339 4.98 16.83 5.28
N GLN A 340 4.48 17.07 6.50
CA GLN A 340 5.18 16.71 7.74
C GLN A 340 4.81 15.27 8.15
N PRO A 341 5.80 14.47 8.56
CA PRO A 341 5.58 13.09 9.00
C PRO A 341 5.06 13.01 10.47
N ILE A 342 4.34 14.02 10.92
CA ILE A 342 3.88 14.16 12.31
C ILE A 342 2.35 14.14 12.33
N LYS A 343 1.78 13.37 13.26
CA LYS A 343 0.35 13.32 13.52
C LYS A 343 0.11 13.32 15.03
N LEU A 344 -0.72 14.21 15.53
CA LEU A 344 -1.21 14.20 16.90
C LEU A 344 -2.56 13.49 16.95
N ARG A 345 -2.75 12.62 17.93
CA ARG A 345 -4.02 11.91 18.18
C ARG A 345 -4.47 12.09 19.61
N VAL A 346 -5.76 12.26 19.79
CA VAL A 346 -6.40 12.23 21.11
C VAL A 346 -7.57 11.26 21.00
N GLU A 347 -7.60 10.26 21.87
CA GLU A 347 -8.60 9.20 21.87
C GLU A 347 -9.21 9.06 23.28
N ARG A 348 -10.51 8.83 23.36
CA ARG A 348 -11.20 8.42 24.58
C ARG A 348 -11.69 7.00 24.40
N LEU A 349 -11.03 6.05 25.07
CA LEU A 349 -11.24 4.63 24.87
C LEU A 349 -11.91 4.01 26.10
N TYR A 350 -12.79 3.05 25.83
CA TYR A 350 -13.43 2.18 26.80
C TYR A 350 -12.93 0.78 26.55
N GLY A 351 -12.29 0.16 27.56
CA GLY A 351 -11.64 -1.14 27.44
C GLY A 351 -12.26 -2.17 28.35
N ASN A 352 -12.30 -3.42 27.84
CA ASN A 352 -12.71 -4.59 28.61
C ASN A 352 -11.64 -5.67 28.45
N TYR A 353 -11.29 -6.34 29.55
CA TYR A 353 -10.41 -7.51 29.51
C TYR A 353 -11.25 -8.78 29.28
N PHE A 354 -10.72 -9.72 28.50
CA PHE A 354 -11.38 -11.00 28.20
C PHE A 354 -11.00 -12.11 29.17
N LYS A 355 -9.90 -11.94 29.90
CA LYS A 355 -9.35 -12.91 30.82
C LYS A 355 -9.53 -12.45 32.26
N ASP A 356 -9.42 -13.39 33.18
CA ASP A 356 -9.52 -13.12 34.59
C ASP A 356 -8.46 -12.11 35.04
N VAL A 357 -8.94 -11.01 35.59
CA VAL A 357 -8.07 -9.95 36.12
C VAL A 357 -7.68 -10.26 37.56
N PRO A 358 -6.51 -9.79 38.06
CA PRO A 358 -6.11 -9.94 39.44
C PRO A 358 -7.16 -9.40 40.42
N VAL A 359 -7.21 -9.99 41.61
CA VAL A 359 -8.08 -9.54 42.71
C VAL A 359 -7.84 -8.02 42.93
N ASN A 360 -8.88 -7.24 42.99
CA ASN A 360 -8.90 -5.78 43.10
C ASN A 360 -8.62 -5.02 41.78
N THR A 361 -8.48 -5.68 40.66
CA THR A 361 -8.45 -5.04 39.34
C THR A 361 -9.84 -5.12 38.70
N LYS A 362 -10.30 -4.04 38.11
CA LYS A 362 -11.58 -4.04 37.36
C LYS A 362 -11.39 -4.71 36.02
N ASP A 363 -12.40 -5.44 35.56
CA ASP A 363 -12.46 -6.08 34.25
C ASP A 363 -12.68 -5.09 33.09
N HIS A 364 -12.89 -3.82 33.43
CA HIS A 364 -13.07 -2.72 32.48
C HIS A 364 -12.34 -1.47 32.94
N TYR A 365 -12.00 -0.61 31.98
CA TYR A 365 -11.34 0.67 32.24
C TYR A 365 -11.71 1.75 31.23
N ASN A 366 -11.44 2.98 31.60
CA ASN A 366 -11.49 4.15 30.73
C ASN A 366 -10.07 4.64 30.50
N ASN A 367 -9.75 4.99 29.27
CA ASN A 367 -8.44 5.52 28.93
C ASN A 367 -8.56 6.74 28.03
N THR A 368 -7.89 7.81 28.40
CA THR A 368 -7.62 8.92 27.49
C THR A 368 -6.19 8.78 27.03
N ARG A 369 -6.01 8.58 25.71
CA ARG A 369 -4.71 8.48 25.07
C ARG A 369 -4.42 9.74 24.30
N VAL A 370 -3.22 10.29 24.53
CA VAL A 370 -2.68 11.39 23.72
C VAL A 370 -1.39 10.87 23.08
N GLU A 371 -1.36 10.79 21.76
CA GLU A 371 -0.27 10.17 21.01
C GLU A 371 0.29 11.15 19.98
N LEU A 372 1.62 11.30 19.94
CA LEU A 372 2.33 11.98 18.88
C LEU A 372 2.97 10.92 17.98
N VAL A 373 2.50 10.79 16.75
CA VAL A 373 3.06 9.83 15.79
C VAL A 373 4.01 10.53 14.84
N PHE A 374 5.23 10.07 14.80
CA PHE A 374 6.22 10.42 13.78
C PHE A 374 6.58 9.15 13.01
N TYR A 375 6.34 9.18 11.71
CA TYR A 375 6.81 8.13 10.80
C TYR A 375 7.39 8.77 9.55
N LYS A 376 8.63 8.41 9.23
CA LYS A 376 9.28 8.90 8.02
C LYS A 376 10.09 7.79 7.36
N ASP A 377 9.85 7.60 6.08
CA ASP A 377 10.68 6.87 5.13
C ASP A 377 11.52 7.89 4.34
N PHE A 378 12.84 7.66 4.28
CA PHE A 378 13.82 8.61 3.74
C PHE A 378 14.35 8.20 2.37
#